data_9ed3c8ed827db283011c03043c656418
#
_entry.id   9ed3c8ed827db283011c03043c656418
#
_cell.length_a   1.000
_cell.length_b   1.000
_cell.length_c   1.000
_cell.angle_alpha   90.00
_cell.angle_beta   90.00
_cell.angle_gamma   90.00
#
_symmetry.space_group_name_H-M   'P 1'
#
loop_
_entity.id
_entity.type
_entity.pdbx_description
1 polymer ?
#
loop_
_entity_poly.entity_id
_entity_poly.type
_entity_poly.pdbx_seq_one_letter_code
_entity_poly.pdbx_strand_id
1 'polypeptide(L)'
;MWTKAYLSIGTNMGDRLANLKQAVRLLERRPEIEVTSIASVYETAPVGGVVQANFLNIAVGLSTNLSARDLLAWLHVIEQSLHRRRLIHWGPRTIDLDIVLYGCTRLTSPTLKIPHPEMANRRFVLVPLQEIMPGKEQEYWHLAQLIRDTPDREWLTQRIKKEEVAEWIKKN
;
A
#
# COMPACT_ATOMS: atom_id res chain seq x y z
N MET A 1 12.90 5.10 18.21
CA MET A 1 13.19 5.94 17.02
C MET A 1 12.03 5.79 16.04
N TRP A 2 11.52 6.89 15.52
CA TRP A 2 10.46 6.88 14.52
C TRP A 2 11.06 6.72 13.12
N THR A 3 10.50 5.79 12.34
CA THR A 3 10.95 5.47 10.99
C THR A 3 9.81 5.69 10.02
N LYS A 4 10.11 6.28 8.87
CA LYS A 4 9.14 6.44 7.79
C LYS A 4 8.97 5.11 7.05
N ALA A 5 7.73 4.74 6.78
CA ALA A 5 7.40 3.56 5.99
C ALA A 5 6.32 3.87 4.96
N TYR A 6 6.29 3.08 3.91
CA TYR A 6 5.30 3.18 2.84
C TYR A 6 4.62 1.85 2.63
N LEU A 7 3.30 1.89 2.62
CA LEU A 7 2.45 0.73 2.39
C LEU A 7 1.76 0.83 1.03
N SER A 8 1.47 -0.32 0.44
CA SER A 8 0.51 -0.47 -0.64
C SER A 8 -0.71 -1.19 -0.11
N ILE A 9 -1.88 -0.65 -0.35
CA ILE A 9 -3.15 -1.23 0.09
C ILE A 9 -4.05 -1.42 -1.11
N GLY A 10 -4.57 -2.63 -1.30
CA GLY A 10 -5.44 -2.98 -2.41
C GLY A 10 -6.63 -3.83 -1.99
N THR A 11 -7.73 -3.68 -2.71
CA THR A 11 -8.99 -4.42 -2.47
C THR A 11 -9.79 -4.57 -3.75
N ASN A 12 -10.45 -5.72 -3.95
CA ASN A 12 -11.37 -5.91 -5.07
C ASN A 12 -12.63 -6.70 -4.70
N MET A 13 -12.96 -6.80 -3.42
CA MET A 13 -14.16 -7.47 -2.92
C MET A 13 -14.96 -6.58 -1.99
N GLY A 14 -16.28 -6.72 -2.02
CA GLY A 14 -17.20 -5.99 -1.16
C GLY A 14 -17.24 -4.50 -1.46
N ASP A 15 -17.47 -3.69 -0.44
CA ASP A 15 -17.36 -2.23 -0.54
C ASP A 15 -15.89 -1.83 -0.50
N ARG A 16 -15.28 -1.76 -1.68
CA ARG A 16 -13.85 -1.50 -1.86
C ARG A 16 -13.41 -0.20 -1.18
N LEU A 17 -14.18 0.86 -1.35
CA LEU A 17 -13.83 2.17 -0.78
C LEU A 17 -13.91 2.15 0.75
N ALA A 18 -14.96 1.55 1.30
CA ALA A 18 -15.10 1.38 2.75
C ALA A 18 -13.95 0.54 3.34
N ASN A 19 -13.53 -0.50 2.64
CA ASN A 19 -12.40 -1.33 3.06
C ASN A 19 -11.09 -0.51 3.15
N LEU A 20 -10.81 0.34 2.17
CA LEU A 20 -9.64 1.23 2.21
C LEU A 20 -9.70 2.21 3.38
N LYS A 21 -10.84 2.86 3.58
CA LYS A 21 -11.06 3.80 4.70
C LYS A 21 -10.88 3.12 6.06
N GLN A 22 -11.44 1.93 6.21
CA GLN A 22 -11.31 1.14 7.43
C GLN A 22 -9.86 0.75 7.70
N ALA A 23 -9.12 0.33 6.67
CA ALA A 23 -7.71 -0.03 6.83
C ALA A 23 -6.89 1.16 7.34
N VAL A 24 -7.09 2.35 6.78
CA VAL A 24 -6.41 3.58 7.24
C VAL A 24 -6.76 3.91 8.69
N ARG A 25 -8.04 3.82 9.06
CA ARG A 25 -8.46 4.06 10.46
C ARG A 25 -7.86 3.06 11.43
N LEU A 26 -7.75 1.80 11.03
CA LEU A 26 -7.16 0.75 11.87
C LEU A 26 -5.65 0.93 12.03
N LEU A 27 -4.95 1.46 11.04
CA LEU A 27 -3.54 1.83 11.18
C LEU A 27 -3.36 2.83 12.34
N GLU A 28 -4.18 3.87 12.39
CA GLU A 28 -4.08 4.93 13.39
C GLU A 28 -4.57 4.54 14.79
N ARG A 29 -5.12 3.35 14.98
CA ARG A 29 -5.49 2.86 16.33
C ARG A 29 -4.29 2.54 17.22
N ARG A 30 -3.12 2.38 16.64
CA ARG A 30 -1.90 2.17 17.40
C ARG A 30 -1.17 3.48 17.62
N PRO A 31 -0.85 3.84 18.86
CA PRO A 31 -0.10 5.07 19.14
C PRO A 31 1.32 5.05 18.55
N GLU A 32 1.82 3.87 18.20
CA GLU A 32 3.12 3.69 17.56
C GLU A 32 3.09 3.97 16.04
N ILE A 33 1.93 4.31 15.48
CA ILE A 33 1.76 4.59 14.05
C ILE A 33 1.09 5.95 13.88
N GLU A 34 1.69 6.78 13.04
CA GLU A 34 1.11 8.03 12.55
C GLU A 34 1.02 7.97 11.02
N VAL A 35 -0.19 8.01 10.47
CA VAL A 35 -0.38 8.14 9.02
C VAL A 35 -0.06 9.57 8.61
N THR A 36 0.93 9.73 7.73
CA THR A 36 1.45 11.05 7.33
C THR A 36 0.97 11.50 5.96
N SER A 37 0.62 10.57 5.09
CA SER A 37 0.14 10.87 3.74
C SER A 37 -0.64 9.70 3.15
N ILE A 38 -1.57 9.99 2.26
CA ILE A 38 -2.30 8.99 1.47
C ILE A 38 -2.35 9.46 0.02
N ALA A 39 -2.09 8.55 -0.91
CA ALA A 39 -2.20 8.81 -2.34
C ALA A 39 -3.67 8.89 -2.79
N SER A 40 -3.87 9.32 -4.00
CA SER A 40 -5.14 9.15 -4.73
C SER A 40 -5.56 7.69 -4.76
N VAL A 41 -6.86 7.43 -4.89
CA VAL A 41 -7.37 6.08 -5.13
C VAL A 41 -7.32 5.79 -6.63
N TYR A 42 -6.66 4.70 -6.98
CA TYR A 42 -6.57 4.20 -8.36
C TYR A 42 -7.35 2.92 -8.54
N GLU A 43 -8.09 2.82 -9.65
CA GLU A 43 -8.67 1.57 -10.11
C GLU A 43 -7.74 0.93 -11.13
N THR A 44 -7.49 -0.36 -11.00
CA THR A 44 -6.53 -1.10 -11.82
C THR A 44 -7.05 -2.47 -12.17
N ALA A 45 -6.56 -3.02 -13.29
CA ALA A 45 -6.85 -4.40 -13.67
C ALA A 45 -6.20 -5.39 -12.67
N PRO A 46 -6.85 -6.55 -12.42
CA PRO A 46 -6.23 -7.59 -11.63
C PRO A 46 -5.00 -8.18 -12.35
N VAL A 47 -4.03 -8.65 -11.57
CA VAL A 47 -2.83 -9.35 -12.08
C VAL A 47 -2.96 -10.86 -11.88
N GLY A 48 -2.15 -11.65 -12.59
CA GLY A 48 -2.04 -13.09 -12.38
C GLY A 48 -3.00 -13.98 -13.19
N GLY A 49 -3.72 -13.44 -14.17
CA GLY A 49 -4.53 -14.22 -15.11
C GLY A 49 -5.81 -14.84 -14.53
N VAL A 50 -6.14 -14.60 -13.27
CA VAL A 50 -7.40 -15.02 -12.66
C VAL A 50 -8.49 -14.01 -12.99
N VAL A 51 -9.62 -14.47 -13.50
CA VAL A 51 -10.81 -13.62 -13.77
C VAL A 51 -11.40 -13.15 -12.45
N GLN A 52 -11.38 -11.83 -12.22
CA GLN A 52 -11.86 -11.20 -10.98
C GLN A 52 -12.16 -9.72 -11.22
N ALA A 53 -12.81 -9.07 -10.23
CA ALA A 53 -13.11 -7.65 -10.28
C ALA A 53 -11.82 -6.80 -10.22
N ASN A 54 -11.90 -5.57 -10.73
CA ASN A 54 -10.83 -4.60 -10.66
C ASN A 54 -10.51 -4.21 -9.22
N PHE A 55 -9.24 -3.91 -8.96
CA PHE A 55 -8.77 -3.41 -7.67
C PHE A 55 -8.98 -1.91 -7.53
N LEU A 56 -9.19 -1.47 -6.29
CA LEU A 56 -8.82 -0.12 -5.86
C LEU A 56 -7.51 -0.22 -5.07
N ASN A 57 -6.55 0.62 -5.42
CA ASN A 57 -5.23 0.66 -4.81
C ASN A 57 -4.90 2.07 -4.32
N ILE A 58 -4.23 2.15 -3.18
CA ILE A 58 -3.64 3.37 -2.62
C ILE A 58 -2.23 3.10 -2.13
N ALA A 59 -1.44 4.15 -1.99
CA ALA A 59 -0.22 4.14 -1.18
C ALA A 59 -0.47 4.95 0.09
N VAL A 60 0.09 4.50 1.20
CA VAL A 60 0.03 5.17 2.49
C VAL A 60 1.44 5.38 3.01
N GLY A 61 1.77 6.63 3.31
CA GLY A 61 2.97 6.98 4.05
C GLY A 61 2.67 7.07 5.53
N LEU A 62 3.53 6.51 6.34
CA LEU A 62 3.40 6.55 7.79
C LEU A 62 4.75 6.74 8.48
N SER A 63 4.70 7.23 9.70
CA SER A 63 5.81 7.23 10.64
C SER A 63 5.50 6.26 11.77
N THR A 64 6.47 5.43 12.16
CA THR A 64 6.25 4.42 13.19
C THR A 64 7.50 4.15 14.01
N ASN A 65 7.30 3.80 15.28
CA ASN A 65 8.37 3.27 16.13
C ASN A 65 8.30 1.74 16.31
N LEU A 66 7.35 1.08 15.64
CA LEU A 66 7.34 -0.37 15.53
C LEU A 66 8.51 -0.84 14.67
N SER A 67 9.07 -2.02 15.00
CA SER A 67 9.95 -2.71 14.05
C SER A 67 9.19 -3.07 12.76
N ALA A 68 9.91 -3.33 11.68
CA ALA A 68 9.27 -3.78 10.44
C ALA A 68 8.45 -5.07 10.64
N ARG A 69 8.91 -5.97 11.49
CA ARG A 69 8.19 -7.23 11.81
C ARG A 69 6.93 -6.99 12.64
N ASP A 70 7.00 -6.08 13.60
CA ASP A 70 5.83 -5.72 14.42
C ASP A 70 4.80 -4.95 13.59
N LEU A 71 5.25 -4.10 12.68
CA LEU A 71 4.37 -3.45 11.71
C LEU A 71 3.67 -4.50 10.84
N LEU A 72 4.41 -5.46 10.29
CA LEU A 72 3.82 -6.54 9.48
C LEU A 72 2.77 -7.33 10.29
N ALA A 73 3.07 -7.66 11.54
CA ALA A 73 2.12 -8.35 12.41
C ALA A 73 0.82 -7.55 12.59
N TRP A 74 0.93 -6.24 12.76
CA TRP A 74 -0.25 -5.38 12.85
C TRP A 74 -1.04 -5.31 11.54
N LEU A 75 -0.36 -5.25 10.39
CA LEU A 75 -1.03 -5.30 9.09
C LEU A 75 -1.83 -6.60 8.92
N HIS A 76 -1.30 -7.73 9.36
CA HIS A 76 -2.03 -9.01 9.35
C HIS A 76 -3.27 -8.98 10.27
N VAL A 77 -3.19 -8.34 11.43
CA VAL A 77 -4.37 -8.15 12.31
C VAL A 77 -5.43 -7.32 11.61
N ILE A 78 -5.04 -6.24 10.93
CA ILE A 78 -5.98 -5.42 10.15
C ILE A 78 -6.64 -6.26 9.04
N GLU A 79 -5.86 -7.00 8.28
CA GLU A 79 -6.41 -7.86 7.22
C GLU A 79 -7.43 -8.87 7.77
N GLN A 80 -7.12 -9.51 8.89
CA GLN A 80 -8.03 -10.45 9.54
C GLN A 80 -9.31 -9.78 10.03
N SER A 81 -9.20 -8.59 10.63
CA SER A 81 -10.36 -7.84 11.14
C SER A 81 -11.30 -7.37 10.02
N LEU A 82 -10.78 -7.20 8.81
CA LEU A 82 -11.53 -6.87 7.61
C LEU A 82 -11.93 -8.13 6.80
N HIS A 83 -11.86 -9.30 7.44
CA HIS A 83 -12.28 -10.59 6.88
C HIS A 83 -11.58 -10.96 5.58
N ARG A 84 -10.26 -10.71 5.49
CA ARG A 84 -9.48 -11.16 4.33
C ARG A 84 -9.61 -12.68 4.19
N ARG A 85 -10.15 -13.13 3.06
CA ARG A 85 -10.21 -14.53 2.68
C ARG A 85 -9.45 -14.72 1.36
N ARG A 86 -8.39 -15.50 1.39
CA ARG A 86 -7.66 -15.88 0.18
C ARG A 86 -7.98 -17.34 -0.12
N LEU A 87 -8.89 -17.56 -1.08
CA LEU A 87 -9.27 -18.90 -1.53
C LEU A 87 -8.37 -19.39 -2.67
N ILE A 88 -7.84 -18.47 -3.48
CA ILE A 88 -7.03 -18.73 -4.66
C ILE A 88 -5.81 -17.82 -4.63
N HIS A 89 -4.62 -18.35 -4.92
CA HIS A 89 -3.41 -17.52 -5.11
C HIS A 89 -3.64 -16.48 -6.20
N TRP A 90 -3.30 -15.22 -5.96
CA TRP A 90 -3.61 -14.08 -6.84
C TRP A 90 -5.11 -13.81 -7.07
N GLY A 91 -6.00 -14.47 -6.33
CA GLY A 91 -7.44 -14.30 -6.43
C GLY A 91 -8.00 -13.09 -5.69
N PRO A 92 -9.35 -12.95 -5.70
CA PRO A 92 -10.04 -11.86 -5.01
C PRO A 92 -9.74 -11.81 -3.52
N ARG A 93 -9.66 -10.59 -2.97
CA ARG A 93 -9.40 -10.36 -1.53
C ARG A 93 -10.09 -9.09 -1.03
N THR A 94 -10.61 -9.17 0.19
CA THR A 94 -11.24 -8.03 0.85
C THR A 94 -10.27 -6.87 1.02
N ILE A 95 -9.04 -7.16 1.47
CA ILE A 95 -7.98 -6.18 1.66
C ILE A 95 -6.61 -6.86 1.67
N ASP A 96 -5.61 -6.16 1.17
CA ASP A 96 -4.22 -6.58 1.19
C ASP A 96 -3.36 -5.38 1.59
N LEU A 97 -2.57 -5.52 2.64
CA LEU A 97 -1.68 -4.48 3.13
C LEU A 97 -0.24 -4.98 3.07
N ASP A 98 0.57 -4.35 2.21
CA ASP A 98 1.97 -4.70 2.03
C ASP A 98 2.90 -3.57 2.49
N ILE A 99 3.98 -3.92 3.19
CA ILE A 99 5.10 -3.00 3.41
C ILE A 99 5.90 -2.93 2.12
N VAL A 100 5.96 -1.74 1.51
CA VAL A 100 6.76 -1.51 0.31
C VAL A 100 8.18 -1.08 0.69
N LEU A 101 8.28 -0.09 1.55
CA LEU A 101 9.53 0.49 2.06
C LEU A 101 9.44 0.73 3.57
N TYR A 102 10.58 0.59 4.24
CA TYR A 102 10.72 0.88 5.67
C TYR A 102 12.07 1.57 5.89
N GLY A 103 12.06 2.91 5.97
CA GLY A 103 13.28 3.72 5.96
C GLY A 103 14.16 3.37 4.76
N CYS A 104 15.45 3.22 5.01
CA CYS A 104 16.42 2.73 4.03
C CYS A 104 16.73 1.24 4.21
N THR A 105 15.93 0.52 4.96
CA THR A 105 16.15 -0.89 5.30
C THR A 105 16.09 -1.78 4.06
N ARG A 106 17.05 -2.70 3.99
CA ARG A 106 17.06 -3.80 3.05
C ARG A 106 17.05 -5.10 3.84
N LEU A 107 15.98 -5.86 3.69
CA LEU A 107 15.73 -7.08 4.46
C LEU A 107 15.28 -8.20 3.52
N THR A 108 15.90 -9.35 3.68
CA THR A 108 15.47 -10.59 3.00
C THR A 108 15.29 -11.66 4.05
N SER A 109 14.05 -12.06 4.29
CA SER A 109 13.73 -13.16 5.19
C SER A 109 12.57 -13.98 4.61
N PRO A 110 12.29 -15.19 5.13
CA PRO A 110 11.17 -15.99 4.61
C PRO A 110 9.80 -15.31 4.74
N THR A 111 9.62 -14.43 5.73
CA THR A 111 8.33 -13.82 6.05
C THR A 111 8.22 -12.36 5.64
N LEU A 112 9.34 -11.67 5.39
CA LEU A 112 9.36 -10.25 5.09
C LEU A 112 10.55 -9.88 4.20
N LYS A 113 10.27 -9.22 3.09
CA LYS A 113 11.29 -8.67 2.18
C LYS A 113 11.03 -7.17 1.97
N ILE A 114 12.06 -6.37 2.18
CA ILE A 114 12.03 -4.92 2.02
C ILE A 114 13.27 -4.49 1.20
N PRO A 115 13.13 -3.72 0.13
CA PRO A 115 11.89 -3.30 -0.53
C PRO A 115 11.02 -4.48 -0.95
N HIS A 116 9.71 -4.25 -1.08
CA HIS A 116 8.81 -5.30 -1.56
C HIS A 116 9.31 -5.88 -2.89
N PRO A 117 9.40 -7.20 -3.03
CA PRO A 117 10.05 -7.82 -4.21
C PRO A 117 9.37 -7.49 -5.54
N GLU A 118 8.07 -7.20 -5.54
CA GLU A 118 7.30 -6.85 -6.73
C GLU A 118 7.16 -5.33 -6.96
N MET A 119 7.77 -4.49 -6.12
CA MET A 119 7.65 -3.04 -6.23
C MET A 119 7.99 -2.53 -7.64
N ALA A 120 9.11 -2.98 -8.20
CA ALA A 120 9.58 -2.55 -9.51
C ALA A 120 8.70 -3.05 -10.68
N ASN A 121 7.88 -4.06 -10.44
CA ASN A 121 7.06 -4.73 -11.46
C ASN A 121 5.58 -4.30 -11.44
N ARG A 122 5.20 -3.32 -10.61
CA ARG A 122 3.80 -2.96 -10.40
C ARG A 122 3.58 -1.46 -10.45
N ARG A 123 2.99 -0.97 -11.54
CA ARG A 123 2.64 0.46 -11.68
C ARG A 123 1.66 0.92 -10.59
N PHE A 124 0.74 0.05 -10.19
CA PHE A 124 -0.23 0.37 -9.14
C PHE A 124 0.39 0.49 -7.74
N VAL A 125 1.66 0.14 -7.58
CA VAL A 125 2.48 0.43 -6.40
C VAL A 125 3.30 1.70 -6.63
N LEU A 126 4.01 1.80 -7.75
CA LEU A 126 4.95 2.88 -8.05
C LEU A 126 4.28 4.25 -8.23
N VAL A 127 3.18 4.31 -8.99
CA VAL A 127 2.51 5.57 -9.30
C VAL A 127 1.90 6.23 -8.06
N PRO A 128 1.15 5.51 -7.20
CA PRO A 128 0.69 6.08 -5.95
C PRO A 128 1.82 6.51 -5.00
N LEU A 129 2.92 5.76 -4.95
CA LEU A 129 4.10 6.16 -4.16
C LEU A 129 4.66 7.50 -4.61
N GLN A 130 4.74 7.74 -5.91
CA GLN A 130 5.26 9.00 -6.47
C GLN A 130 4.48 10.21 -5.98
N GLU A 131 3.17 10.07 -5.75
CA GLU A 131 2.34 11.18 -5.27
C GLU A 131 2.66 11.63 -3.84
N ILE A 132 3.15 10.71 -3.00
CA ILE A 132 3.28 10.95 -1.56
C ILE A 132 4.73 10.94 -1.07
N MET A 133 5.66 10.46 -1.86
CA MET A 133 7.06 10.37 -1.49
C MET A 133 7.78 11.69 -1.77
N PRO A 134 8.51 12.27 -0.77
CA PRO A 134 9.34 13.46 -1.00
C PRO A 134 10.41 13.24 -2.07
N GLY A 135 10.77 14.32 -2.79
CA GLY A 135 11.69 14.25 -3.93
C GLY A 135 13.03 13.56 -3.62
N LYS A 136 13.64 13.86 -2.48
CA LYS A 136 14.90 13.21 -2.06
C LYS A 136 14.77 11.69 -1.88
N GLU A 137 13.64 11.22 -1.38
CA GLU A 137 13.37 9.80 -1.23
C GLU A 137 13.10 9.16 -2.58
N GLN A 138 12.37 9.86 -3.47
CA GLN A 138 12.17 9.40 -4.85
C GLN A 138 13.49 9.23 -5.59
N GLU A 139 14.43 10.16 -5.42
CA GLU A 139 15.79 10.07 -5.99
C GLU A 139 16.56 8.89 -5.42
N TYR A 140 16.55 8.71 -4.10
CA TYR A 140 17.23 7.61 -3.42
C TYR A 140 16.75 6.23 -3.94
N TRP A 141 15.45 6.09 -4.15
CA TRP A 141 14.86 4.84 -4.62
C TRP A 141 14.76 4.75 -6.15
N HIS A 142 15.26 5.74 -6.89
CA HIS A 142 15.18 5.81 -8.36
C HIS A 142 13.76 5.64 -8.90
N LEU A 143 12.78 6.23 -8.23
CA LEU A 143 11.35 5.96 -8.46
C LEU A 143 10.92 6.29 -9.89
N ALA A 144 11.36 7.42 -10.44
CA ALA A 144 11.03 7.80 -11.81
C ALA A 144 11.57 6.80 -12.85
N GLN A 145 12.77 6.26 -12.62
CA GLN A 145 13.34 5.22 -13.46
C GLN A 145 12.55 3.91 -13.35
N LEU A 146 12.19 3.50 -12.13
CA LEU A 146 11.37 2.30 -11.92
C LEU A 146 10.04 2.39 -12.65
N ILE A 147 9.40 3.57 -12.63
CA ILE A 147 8.14 3.79 -13.35
C ILE A 147 8.33 3.69 -14.87
N ARG A 148 9.43 4.23 -15.41
CA ARG A 148 9.73 4.13 -16.85
C ARG A 148 10.01 2.69 -17.28
N ASP A 149 10.75 1.95 -16.46
CA ASP A 149 11.31 0.64 -16.81
C ASP A 149 10.41 -0.53 -16.42
N THR A 150 9.36 -0.31 -15.63
CA THR A 150 8.47 -1.39 -15.21
C THR A 150 7.86 -2.11 -16.40
N PRO A 151 7.82 -3.46 -16.40
CA PRO A 151 7.16 -4.23 -17.44
C PRO A 151 5.64 -4.11 -17.41
N ASP A 152 5.07 -3.66 -16.30
CA ASP A 152 3.63 -3.43 -16.14
C ASP A 152 3.17 -2.27 -17.01
N ARG A 153 2.32 -2.57 -17.99
CA ARG A 153 1.70 -1.60 -18.91
C ARG A 153 0.19 -1.56 -18.79
N GLU A 154 -0.34 -2.20 -17.74
CA GLU A 154 -1.77 -2.20 -17.48
C GLU A 154 -2.29 -0.79 -17.18
N TRP A 155 -3.56 -0.57 -17.50
CA TRP A 155 -4.21 0.70 -17.25
C TRP A 155 -4.34 0.99 -15.76
N LEU A 156 -4.34 2.27 -15.45
CA LEU A 156 -4.44 2.78 -14.10
C LEU A 156 -5.23 4.08 -14.16
N THR A 157 -6.40 4.10 -13.50
CA THR A 157 -7.32 5.25 -13.54
C THR A 157 -7.50 5.83 -12.16
N GLN A 158 -7.19 7.12 -12.01
CA GLN A 158 -7.46 7.85 -10.78
C GLN A 158 -8.97 8.00 -10.59
N ARG A 159 -9.49 7.50 -9.46
CA ARG A 159 -10.92 7.56 -9.10
C ARG A 159 -11.22 8.65 -8.09
N ILE A 160 -10.35 8.85 -7.11
CA ILE A 160 -10.49 9.87 -6.08
C ILE A 160 -9.14 10.56 -5.93
N LYS A 161 -9.14 11.88 -5.93
CA LYS A 161 -7.91 12.67 -5.79
C LYS A 161 -7.40 12.62 -4.35
N LYS A 162 -6.09 12.72 -4.18
CA LYS A 162 -5.45 12.66 -2.86
C LYS A 162 -5.96 13.73 -1.89
N GLU A 163 -6.38 14.88 -2.38
CA GLU A 163 -6.94 15.96 -1.56
C GLU A 163 -8.23 15.54 -0.87
N GLU A 164 -9.06 14.76 -1.55
CA GLU A 164 -10.28 14.17 -0.97
C GLU A 164 -9.96 13.00 -0.03
N VAL A 165 -8.97 12.18 -0.40
CA VAL A 165 -8.51 11.06 0.42
C VAL A 165 -7.86 11.54 1.72
N ALA A 166 -7.19 12.68 1.71
CA ALA A 166 -6.55 13.26 2.89
C ALA A 166 -7.55 13.50 4.04
N GLU A 167 -8.84 13.63 3.74
CA GLU A 167 -9.87 13.75 4.76
C GLU A 167 -10.05 12.49 5.62
N TRP A 168 -9.54 11.35 5.17
CA TRP A 168 -9.62 10.09 5.95
C TRP A 168 -8.72 10.10 7.18
N ILE A 169 -7.69 10.96 7.20
CA ILE A 169 -6.72 11.12 8.29
C ILE A 169 -7.16 12.23 9.26
N LYS A 170 -8.41 12.67 9.25
CA LYS A 170 -8.82 13.73 10.16
C LYS A 170 -8.58 13.30 11.60
N LYS A 171 -7.57 13.95 12.20
CA LYS A 171 -7.34 13.91 13.64
C LYS A 171 -8.56 14.52 14.33
N ASN A 172 -9.23 13.74 15.15
CA ASN A 172 -10.19 14.26 16.11
C ASN A 172 -9.44 15.02 17.21
#